data_820f0d260d682da616116cbb417ea9fd
#
_entry.id   820f0d260d682da616116cbb417ea9fd
#
_cell.length_a   1.000
_cell.length_b   1.000
_cell.length_c   1.000
_cell.angle_alpha   90.00
_cell.angle_beta   90.00
_cell.angle_gamma   90.00
#
_symmetry.space_group_name_H-M   'P 1'
#
loop_
_entity.id
_entity.type
_entity.pdbx_description
1 polymer ?
#
loop_
_entity_poly.entity_id
_entity_poly.type
_entity_poly.pdbx_seq_one_letter_code
_entity_poly.pdbx_strand_id
1 'polypeptide(L)'
;MESSAMTTYKDTTPAARLDNKTLNKMVWRSMQLQAAFNYERMQSAGWLWAILPGLQKIHTNKDDLAASMTHNMDFLNTHPFAVTFVMGMVLSMEQQKMDIQTIRSVRISTAAPLGGIGDALFWFTLIPITAGMTAKMAIDHNIMGPILYFIIAFG
;
A
#
# COMPACT_ATOMS: atom_id res chain seq x y z
N MET A 1 24.00 -21.50 -2.26
CA MET A 1 22.97 -21.78 -3.28
C MET A 1 22.27 -20.47 -3.54
N GLU A 2 22.75 -19.70 -4.54
CA GLU A 2 22.01 -18.55 -5.04
C GLU A 2 20.76 -19.10 -5.74
N SER A 3 19.62 -18.90 -5.12
CA SER A 3 18.34 -19.07 -5.80
C SER A 3 18.33 -18.07 -6.95
N SER A 4 18.48 -18.54 -8.17
CA SER A 4 18.25 -17.74 -9.38
C SER A 4 16.85 -17.14 -9.27
N ALA A 5 16.76 -15.89 -8.79
CA ALA A 5 15.50 -15.22 -8.66
C ALA A 5 14.91 -15.10 -10.06
N MET A 6 13.71 -15.64 -10.28
CA MET A 6 12.99 -15.46 -11.55
C MET A 6 12.91 -13.97 -11.86
N THR A 7 13.37 -13.57 -13.00
CA THR A 7 13.27 -12.17 -13.49
C THR A 7 12.01 -11.94 -14.31
N THR A 8 11.45 -13.00 -14.90
CA THR A 8 10.26 -12.96 -15.76
C THR A 8 9.28 -14.06 -15.37
N TYR A 9 8.00 -13.81 -15.57
CA TYR A 9 6.94 -14.80 -15.38
C TYR A 9 6.98 -15.87 -16.46
N LYS A 10 6.57 -17.10 -16.12
CA LYS A 10 6.44 -18.21 -17.08
C LYS A 10 5.26 -17.97 -18.03
N ASP A 11 4.13 -17.52 -17.47
CA ASP A 11 2.96 -17.09 -18.23
C ASP A 11 3.08 -15.59 -18.54
N THR A 12 3.35 -15.26 -19.80
CA THR A 12 3.47 -13.90 -20.30
C THR A 12 2.16 -13.34 -20.87
N THR A 13 1.07 -14.12 -20.81
CA THR A 13 -0.23 -13.67 -21.31
C THR A 13 -0.80 -12.61 -20.37
N PRO A 14 -1.16 -11.41 -20.88
CA PRO A 14 -1.78 -10.39 -20.05
C PRO A 14 -3.06 -10.90 -19.38
N ALA A 15 -3.18 -10.64 -18.10
CA ALA A 15 -4.34 -11.06 -17.33
C ALA A 15 -5.55 -10.15 -17.56
N ALA A 16 -6.74 -10.70 -17.40
CA ALA A 16 -7.98 -9.93 -17.48
C ALA A 16 -8.05 -8.86 -16.39
N ARG A 17 -8.84 -7.82 -16.64
CA ARG A 17 -9.07 -6.75 -15.67
C ARG A 17 -9.71 -7.30 -14.39
N LEU A 18 -9.21 -6.83 -13.24
CA LEU A 18 -9.75 -7.21 -11.94
C LEU A 18 -11.18 -6.68 -11.76
N ASP A 19 -12.03 -7.51 -11.17
CA ASP A 19 -13.41 -7.16 -10.82
C ASP A 19 -13.47 -6.20 -9.62
N ASN A 20 -14.51 -5.38 -9.55
CA ASN A 20 -14.69 -4.39 -8.47
C ASN A 20 -14.74 -5.05 -7.09
N LYS A 21 -15.23 -6.29 -6.97
CA LYS A 21 -15.26 -7.01 -5.70
C LYS A 21 -13.84 -7.28 -5.18
N THR A 22 -12.93 -7.69 -6.06
CA THR A 22 -11.52 -7.90 -5.72
C THR A 22 -10.84 -6.58 -5.37
N LEU A 23 -11.08 -5.51 -6.15
CA LEU A 23 -10.53 -4.17 -5.87
C LEU A 23 -10.99 -3.66 -4.50
N ASN A 24 -12.28 -3.72 -4.19
CA ASN A 24 -12.82 -3.31 -2.90
C ASN A 24 -12.23 -4.14 -1.74
N LYS A 25 -12.07 -5.45 -1.92
CA LYS A 25 -11.43 -6.30 -0.92
C LYS A 25 -9.99 -5.87 -0.63
N MET A 26 -9.24 -5.46 -1.65
CA MET A 26 -7.86 -4.97 -1.49
C MET A 26 -7.82 -3.62 -0.78
N VAL A 27 -8.73 -2.69 -1.11
CA VAL A 27 -8.87 -1.41 -0.41
C VAL A 27 -9.14 -1.63 1.08
N TRP A 28 -10.08 -2.50 1.45
CA TRP A 28 -10.35 -2.82 2.86
C TRP A 28 -9.15 -3.46 3.56
N ARG A 29 -8.41 -4.33 2.88
CA ARG A 29 -7.20 -4.93 3.44
C ARG A 29 -6.06 -3.92 3.59
N SER A 30 -5.98 -2.91 2.73
CA SER A 30 -4.95 -1.87 2.82
C SER A 30 -5.07 -1.00 4.08
N MET A 31 -6.25 -0.93 4.71
CA MET A 31 -6.41 -0.28 6.02
C MET A 31 -5.61 -0.98 7.13
N GLN A 32 -5.25 -2.25 6.92
CA GLN A 32 -4.43 -3.04 7.85
C GLN A 32 -2.95 -3.04 7.47
N LEU A 33 -2.51 -2.10 6.63
CA LEU A 33 -1.14 -2.03 6.11
C LEU A 33 -0.08 -2.12 7.22
N GLN A 34 -0.33 -1.49 8.35
CA GLN A 34 0.61 -1.42 9.47
C GLN A 34 0.41 -2.52 10.53
N ALA A 35 -0.57 -3.41 10.37
CA ALA A 35 -0.87 -4.43 11.38
C ALA A 35 0.27 -5.43 11.63
N ALA A 36 1.14 -5.63 10.65
CA ALA A 36 2.31 -6.51 10.73
C ALA A 36 3.63 -5.75 10.51
N PHE A 37 3.68 -4.49 10.97
CA PHE A 37 4.86 -3.64 10.84
C PHE A 37 6.05 -4.23 11.61
N ASN A 38 7.23 -4.20 10.98
CA ASN A 38 8.50 -4.58 11.63
C ASN A 38 9.65 -3.74 11.06
N TYR A 39 10.75 -3.63 11.82
CA TYR A 39 11.88 -2.77 11.44
C TYR A 39 12.71 -3.30 10.26
N GLU A 40 12.64 -4.61 9.96
CA GLU A 40 13.41 -5.20 8.86
C GLU A 40 12.80 -4.87 7.48
N ARG A 41 11.47 -5.00 7.37
CA ARG A 41 10.75 -4.89 6.09
C ARG A 41 9.62 -3.85 6.09
N MET A 42 9.48 -3.12 7.19
CA MET A 42 8.46 -2.09 7.41
C MET A 42 7.03 -2.60 7.16
N GLN A 43 6.38 -2.13 6.12
CA GLN A 43 4.97 -2.41 5.80
C GLN A 43 4.78 -3.61 4.85
N SER A 44 5.84 -4.33 4.48
CA SER A 44 5.80 -5.33 3.39
C SER A 44 4.79 -6.46 3.62
N ALA A 45 4.63 -6.95 4.86
CA ALA A 45 3.67 -8.00 5.17
C ALA A 45 2.21 -7.51 5.02
N GLY A 46 1.91 -6.31 5.49
CA GLY A 46 0.61 -5.67 5.30
C GLY A 46 0.34 -5.35 3.83
N TRP A 47 1.36 -4.94 3.09
CA TRP A 47 1.28 -4.74 1.65
C TRP A 47 0.91 -6.04 0.93
N LEU A 48 1.65 -7.12 1.16
CA LEU A 48 1.34 -8.41 0.52
C LEU A 48 -0.07 -8.89 0.90
N TRP A 49 -0.46 -8.76 2.17
CA TRP A 49 -1.81 -9.09 2.60
C TRP A 49 -2.88 -8.31 1.82
N ALA A 50 -2.64 -7.04 1.58
CA ALA A 50 -3.58 -6.17 0.87
C ALA A 50 -3.68 -6.51 -0.62
N ILE A 51 -2.54 -6.69 -1.32
CA ILE A 51 -2.50 -6.90 -2.77
C ILE A 51 -2.79 -8.36 -3.18
N LEU A 52 -2.63 -9.32 -2.27
CA LEU A 52 -2.72 -10.76 -2.54
C LEU A 52 -3.99 -11.19 -3.30
N PRO A 53 -5.20 -10.69 -3.00
CA PRO A 53 -6.39 -11.07 -3.77
C PRO A 53 -6.30 -10.74 -5.26
N GLY A 54 -5.62 -9.64 -5.60
CA GLY A 54 -5.35 -9.26 -6.99
C GLY A 54 -4.34 -10.19 -7.63
N LEU A 55 -3.21 -10.44 -6.96
CA LEU A 55 -2.16 -11.33 -7.47
C LEU A 55 -2.68 -12.75 -7.74
N GLN A 56 -3.54 -13.29 -6.86
CA GLN A 56 -4.15 -14.61 -7.05
C GLN A 56 -5.08 -14.69 -8.27
N LYS A 57 -5.66 -13.56 -8.69
CA LYS A 57 -6.47 -13.47 -9.90
C LYS A 57 -5.62 -13.33 -11.16
N ILE A 58 -4.51 -12.61 -11.06
CA ILE A 58 -3.59 -12.31 -12.16
C ILE A 58 -2.72 -13.54 -12.48
N HIS A 59 -2.20 -14.20 -11.46
CA HIS A 59 -1.30 -15.34 -11.62
C HIS A 59 -2.01 -16.66 -11.29
N THR A 60 -2.45 -17.36 -12.34
CA THR A 60 -3.05 -18.70 -12.22
C THR A 60 -2.00 -19.80 -12.06
N ASN A 61 -0.78 -19.56 -12.57
CA ASN A 61 0.37 -20.44 -12.36
C ASN A 61 0.92 -20.24 -10.94
N LYS A 62 1.13 -21.34 -10.22
CA LYS A 62 1.62 -21.32 -8.82
C LYS A 62 3.05 -20.77 -8.70
N ASP A 63 3.90 -21.06 -9.68
CA ASP A 63 5.30 -20.59 -9.66
C ASP A 63 5.35 -19.07 -9.87
N ASP A 64 4.55 -18.55 -10.79
CA ASP A 64 4.44 -17.12 -11.06
C ASP A 64 3.83 -16.38 -9.87
N LEU A 65 2.80 -16.96 -9.25
CA LEU A 65 2.23 -16.41 -8.02
C LEU A 65 3.27 -16.37 -6.89
N ALA A 66 4.04 -17.44 -6.71
CA ALA A 66 5.10 -17.50 -5.70
C ALA A 66 6.19 -16.46 -5.97
N ALA A 67 6.60 -16.29 -7.23
CA ALA A 67 7.57 -15.26 -7.63
C ALA A 67 7.03 -13.85 -7.34
N SER A 68 5.77 -13.58 -7.72
CA SER A 68 5.10 -12.30 -7.46
C SER A 68 4.98 -12.03 -5.95
N MET A 69 4.55 -13.01 -5.16
CA MET A 69 4.49 -12.87 -3.70
C MET A 69 5.87 -12.59 -3.09
N THR A 70 6.92 -13.26 -3.58
CA THR A 70 8.28 -13.11 -3.06
C THR A 70 8.79 -11.69 -3.24
N HIS A 71 8.71 -11.11 -4.44
CA HIS A 71 9.17 -9.74 -4.63
C HIS A 71 8.25 -8.68 -3.99
N ASN A 72 6.97 -9.00 -3.79
CA ASN A 72 6.06 -8.13 -3.05
C ASN A 72 6.29 -8.15 -1.53
N MET A 73 7.09 -9.09 -1.00
CA MET A 73 7.56 -9.11 0.39
C MET A 73 8.85 -8.28 0.61
N ASP A 74 9.41 -7.67 -0.41
CA ASP A 74 10.55 -6.79 -0.25
C ASP A 74 10.18 -5.54 0.56
N PHE A 75 11.19 -4.89 1.12
CA PHE A 75 11.05 -3.66 1.89
C PHE A 75 10.08 -2.68 1.22
N LEU A 76 9.13 -2.20 2.00
CA LEU A 76 8.19 -1.15 1.59
C LEU A 76 7.90 -0.23 2.77
N ASN A 77 8.04 1.06 2.53
CA ASN A 77 7.59 2.11 3.44
C ASN A 77 6.96 3.24 2.62
N THR A 78 5.68 3.50 2.88
CA THR A 78 4.91 4.55 2.23
C THR A 78 3.86 5.09 3.18
N HIS A 79 3.30 6.27 2.85
CA HIS A 79 2.19 6.80 3.64
C HIS A 79 0.92 5.95 3.44
N PRO A 80 0.21 5.56 4.52
CA PRO A 80 -0.97 4.68 4.42
C PRO A 80 -2.05 5.17 3.45
N PHE A 81 -2.29 6.48 3.38
CA PHE A 81 -3.28 7.06 2.46
C PHE A 81 -2.87 7.01 0.98
N ALA A 82 -1.57 6.86 0.69
CA ALA A 82 -1.06 6.75 -0.67
C ALA A 82 -0.90 5.31 -1.16
N VAL A 83 -1.06 4.32 -0.28
CA VAL A 83 -0.76 2.91 -0.59
C VAL A 83 -1.62 2.35 -1.72
N THR A 84 -2.89 2.74 -1.80
CA THR A 84 -3.81 2.27 -2.86
C THR A 84 -3.40 2.74 -4.24
N PHE A 85 -2.78 3.92 -4.35
CA PHE A 85 -2.23 4.43 -5.60
C PHE A 85 -1.05 3.57 -6.07
N VAL A 86 -0.08 3.31 -5.17
CA VAL A 86 1.05 2.41 -5.47
C VAL A 86 0.55 1.01 -5.85
N MET A 87 -0.48 0.51 -5.13
CA MET A 87 -1.09 -0.78 -5.40
C MET A 87 -1.71 -0.85 -6.81
N GLY A 88 -2.42 0.19 -7.22
CA GLY A 88 -3.00 0.27 -8.57
C GLY A 88 -1.94 0.21 -9.67
N MET A 89 -0.83 0.92 -9.50
CA MET A 89 0.29 0.88 -10.43
C MET A 89 0.92 -0.52 -10.51
N VAL A 90 1.27 -1.11 -9.38
CA VAL A 90 1.87 -2.45 -9.33
C VAL A 90 0.93 -3.48 -9.96
N LEU A 91 -0.36 -3.48 -9.64
CA LEU A 91 -1.33 -4.40 -10.24
C LEU A 91 -1.45 -4.24 -11.74
N SER A 92 -1.41 -3.02 -12.26
CA SER A 92 -1.44 -2.79 -13.71
C SER A 92 -0.23 -3.41 -14.41
N MET A 93 0.95 -3.32 -13.81
CA MET A 93 2.17 -3.94 -14.33
C MET A 93 2.15 -5.47 -14.20
N GLU A 94 1.64 -6.00 -13.10
CA GLU A 94 1.44 -7.43 -12.87
C GLU A 94 0.45 -8.02 -13.91
N GLN A 95 -0.65 -7.31 -14.20
CA GLN A 95 -1.60 -7.72 -15.24
C GLN A 95 -0.97 -7.81 -16.63
N GLN A 96 -0.04 -6.91 -16.93
CA GLN A 96 0.69 -6.91 -18.19
C GLN A 96 1.86 -7.90 -18.19
N LYS A 97 2.08 -8.64 -17.09
CA LYS A 97 3.19 -9.59 -16.95
C LYS A 97 4.56 -8.97 -17.23
N MET A 98 4.74 -7.73 -16.77
CA MET A 98 6.01 -7.02 -16.94
C MET A 98 7.14 -7.71 -16.17
N ASP A 99 8.37 -7.39 -16.53
CA ASP A 99 9.56 -7.89 -15.84
C ASP A 99 9.53 -7.55 -14.34
N ILE A 100 9.86 -8.52 -13.51
CA ILE A 100 9.80 -8.42 -12.03
C ILE A 100 10.70 -7.29 -11.53
N GLN A 101 11.89 -7.10 -12.12
CA GLN A 101 12.79 -6.03 -11.69
C GLN A 101 12.21 -4.64 -11.98
N THR A 102 11.51 -4.51 -13.10
CA THR A 102 10.80 -3.28 -13.46
C THR A 102 9.68 -2.98 -12.46
N ILE A 103 8.87 -3.98 -12.12
CA ILE A 103 7.79 -3.85 -11.12
C ILE A 103 8.36 -3.42 -9.76
N ARG A 104 9.45 -4.07 -9.30
CA ARG A 104 10.14 -3.73 -8.05
C ARG A 104 10.65 -2.29 -8.04
N SER A 105 11.31 -1.89 -9.11
CA SER A 105 11.88 -0.55 -9.26
C SER A 105 10.80 0.54 -9.22
N VAL A 106 9.71 0.36 -9.97
CA VAL A 106 8.58 1.30 -9.98
C VAL A 106 7.90 1.36 -8.60
N ARG A 107 7.68 0.21 -7.96
CA ARG A 107 7.11 0.17 -6.62
C ARG A 107 7.93 0.98 -5.62
N ILE A 108 9.25 0.76 -5.56
CA ILE A 108 10.15 1.44 -4.63
C ILE A 108 10.25 2.92 -4.95
N SER A 109 10.48 3.27 -6.23
CA SER A 109 10.64 4.67 -6.66
C SER A 109 9.37 5.50 -6.48
N THR A 110 8.20 4.88 -6.42
CA THR A 110 6.93 5.56 -6.18
C THR A 110 6.57 5.60 -4.69
N ALA A 111 6.77 4.49 -3.98
CA ALA A 111 6.37 4.40 -2.57
C ALA A 111 7.17 5.34 -1.66
N ALA A 112 8.48 5.47 -1.87
CA ALA A 112 9.35 6.25 -1.01
C ALA A 112 9.04 7.77 -1.05
N PRO A 113 8.93 8.43 -2.22
CA PRO A 113 8.52 9.84 -2.28
C PRO A 113 7.12 10.09 -1.72
N LEU A 114 6.16 9.18 -1.98
CA LEU A 114 4.81 9.28 -1.44
C LEU A 114 4.78 9.15 0.08
N GLY A 115 5.69 8.36 0.67
CA GLY A 115 5.91 8.34 2.11
C GLY A 115 6.29 9.71 2.63
N GLY A 116 7.36 10.31 2.11
CA GLY A 116 7.83 11.63 2.54
C GLY A 116 6.83 12.76 2.34
N ILE A 117 6.16 12.80 1.19
CA ILE A 117 5.11 13.80 0.90
C ILE A 117 3.91 13.59 1.84
N GLY A 118 3.47 12.35 2.02
CA GLY A 118 2.36 12.02 2.91
C GLY A 118 2.66 12.40 4.36
N ASP A 119 3.84 12.06 4.86
CA ASP A 119 4.27 12.41 6.21
C ASP A 119 4.31 13.93 6.42
N ALA A 120 4.87 14.68 5.47
CA ALA A 120 4.93 16.13 5.53
C ALA A 120 3.51 16.75 5.55
N LEU A 121 2.62 16.25 4.71
CA LEU A 121 1.26 16.79 4.58
C LEU A 121 0.39 16.42 5.79
N PHE A 122 0.39 15.16 6.21
CA PHE A 122 -0.51 14.68 7.25
C PHE A 122 0.07 14.90 8.65
N TRP A 123 1.25 14.36 8.94
CA TRP A 123 1.82 14.38 10.30
C TRP A 123 2.39 15.73 10.70
N PHE A 124 3.02 16.46 9.76
CA PHE A 124 3.66 17.73 10.07
C PHE A 124 2.82 18.97 9.72
N THR A 125 1.71 18.82 8.98
CA THR A 125 0.87 19.94 8.59
C THR A 125 -0.57 19.76 9.10
N LEU A 126 -1.30 18.77 8.59
CA LEU A 126 -2.73 18.61 8.86
C LEU A 126 -3.02 18.35 10.35
N ILE A 127 -2.32 17.39 10.95
CA ILE A 127 -2.55 17.00 12.36
C ILE A 127 -2.23 18.14 13.33
N PRO A 128 -1.07 18.82 13.28
CA PRO A 128 -0.78 19.94 14.19
C PRO A 128 -1.76 21.12 14.04
N ILE A 129 -2.12 21.49 12.81
CA ILE A 129 -3.08 22.57 12.58
C ILE A 129 -4.44 22.19 13.17
N THR A 130 -4.93 20.99 12.87
CA THR A 130 -6.23 20.52 13.37
C THR A 130 -6.21 20.43 14.89
N ALA A 131 -5.14 19.92 15.50
CA ALA A 131 -4.98 19.86 16.96
C ALA A 131 -5.02 21.26 17.58
N GLY A 132 -4.32 22.25 17.00
CA GLY A 132 -4.32 23.63 17.50
C GLY A 132 -5.71 24.28 17.44
N MET A 133 -6.44 24.07 16.35
CA MET A 133 -7.81 24.60 16.20
C MET A 133 -8.80 23.94 17.16
N THR A 134 -8.77 22.62 17.26
CA THR A 134 -9.74 21.86 18.06
C THR A 134 -9.43 21.87 19.56
N ALA A 135 -8.16 22.08 19.95
CA ALA A 135 -7.76 22.22 21.36
C ALA A 135 -8.44 23.39 22.03
N LYS A 136 -8.54 24.54 21.35
CA LYS A 136 -9.27 25.70 21.89
C LYS A 136 -10.74 25.37 22.15
N MET A 137 -11.40 24.68 21.21
CA MET A 137 -12.80 24.28 21.40
C MET A 137 -12.96 23.35 22.60
N ALA A 138 -12.01 22.43 22.81
CA ALA A 138 -12.01 21.52 23.97
C ALA A 138 -11.80 22.26 25.28
N ILE A 139 -10.92 23.27 25.33
CA ILE A 139 -10.70 24.14 26.51
C ILE A 139 -11.99 24.90 26.87
N ASP A 140 -12.72 25.35 25.84
CA ASP A 140 -14.01 26.04 26.02
C ASP A 140 -15.16 25.04 26.33
N HIS A 141 -14.84 23.81 26.77
CA HIS A 141 -15.79 22.72 27.10
C HIS A 141 -16.73 22.33 25.95
N ASN A 142 -16.36 22.60 24.69
CA ASN A 142 -17.13 22.23 23.52
C ASN A 142 -16.72 20.84 23.03
N ILE A 143 -17.61 19.85 23.21
CA ILE A 143 -17.40 18.44 22.80
C ILE A 143 -17.15 18.28 21.30
N MET A 144 -17.54 19.27 20.48
CA MET A 144 -17.28 19.23 19.04
C MET A 144 -15.79 19.31 18.70
N GLY A 145 -14.94 19.86 19.58
CA GLY A 145 -13.50 19.91 19.36
C GLY A 145 -12.88 18.52 19.15
N PRO A 146 -12.96 17.62 20.13
CA PRO A 146 -12.47 16.24 20.00
C PRO A 146 -13.11 15.47 18.82
N ILE A 147 -14.42 15.66 18.61
CA ILE A 147 -15.13 14.99 17.48
C ILE A 147 -14.57 15.44 16.14
N LEU A 148 -14.40 16.75 15.96
CA LEU A 148 -13.86 17.32 14.72
C LEU A 148 -12.41 16.87 14.46
N TYR A 149 -11.59 16.87 15.53
CA TYR A 149 -10.24 16.33 15.45
C TYR A 149 -10.23 14.88 14.96
N PHE A 150 -11.07 14.04 15.58
CA PHE A 150 -11.15 12.62 15.21
C PHE A 150 -11.58 12.43 13.75
N ILE A 151 -12.59 13.17 13.29
CA ILE A 151 -13.06 13.09 11.89
C ILE A 151 -11.97 13.52 10.91
N ILE A 152 -11.24 14.61 11.18
CA ILE A 152 -10.21 15.10 10.25
C ILE A 152 -8.95 14.22 10.28
N ALA A 153 -8.61 13.65 11.45
CA ALA A 153 -7.41 12.84 11.59
C ALA A 153 -7.57 11.40 11.05
N PHE A 154 -8.80 10.85 11.08
CA PHE A 154 -9.05 9.43 10.79
C PHE A 154 -10.19 9.18 9.78
N GLY A 155 -10.94 10.18 9.36
CA GLY A 155 -12.02 10.08 8.35
C GLY A 155 -11.52 10.32 6.95
#